data_dc5a75e12217537027441d14ae15aab8
#
_entry.id   dc5a75e12217537027441d14ae15aab8
#
_cell.length_a   1.000
_cell.length_b   1.000
_cell.length_c   1.000
_cell.angle_alpha   90.00
_cell.angle_beta   90.00
_cell.angle_gamma   90.00
#
_symmetry.space_group_name_H-M   'P 1'
#
loop_
_entity.id
_entity.type
_entity.pdbx_description
1 polymer ?
#
loop_
_entity_poly.entity_id
_entity_poly.type
_entity_poly.pdbx_seq_one_letter_code
_entity_poly.pdbx_strand_id
1 'polypeptide(L)'
;MMDAPILTSLQLEKIDSETNKKITSYYFSFGIYEDEECTKLIKKVEANKDKGNVTFENIRYGTYFIKEINAPVGYELSSKKVKIEICDKGVYVDGKLIEGKREIYSFEFYNLPVQEPNTGEKANYIAVIILAVLCGLYVIFIVKNFITKKEKE
;
A
#
# COMPACT_ATOMS: atom_id res chain seq x y z
N MET A 1 -34.69 -33.06 3.54
CA MET A 1 -34.16 -32.22 2.48
C MET A 1 -33.03 -31.41 3.13
N MET A 2 -31.76 -31.71 2.84
CA MET A 2 -30.66 -30.89 3.37
C MET A 2 -30.59 -29.66 2.52
N ASP A 3 -30.87 -28.48 3.09
CA ASP A 3 -30.65 -27.23 2.42
C ASP A 3 -29.18 -27.14 2.05
N ALA A 4 -28.90 -26.81 0.78
CA ALA A 4 -27.54 -26.56 0.33
C ALA A 4 -26.96 -25.41 1.16
N PRO A 5 -25.72 -25.53 1.63
CA PRO A 5 -25.11 -24.45 2.39
C PRO A 5 -25.07 -23.19 1.52
N ILE A 6 -25.58 -22.08 2.04
CA ILE A 6 -25.48 -20.78 1.37
C ILE A 6 -24.01 -20.41 1.35
N LEU A 7 -23.45 -20.28 0.16
CA LEU A 7 -22.07 -19.92 -0.08
C LEU A 7 -21.99 -18.43 -0.45
N THR A 8 -21.10 -17.73 0.18
CA THR A 8 -20.91 -16.29 0.02
C THR A 8 -19.54 -16.02 -0.60
N SER A 9 -19.43 -14.98 -1.42
CA SER A 9 -18.16 -14.49 -1.94
C SER A 9 -17.83 -13.14 -1.32
N LEU A 10 -16.61 -13.00 -0.83
CA LEU A 10 -16.07 -11.77 -0.26
C LEU A 10 -15.08 -11.17 -1.23
N GLN A 11 -15.32 -9.94 -1.66
CA GLN A 11 -14.41 -9.18 -2.52
C GLN A 11 -13.79 -8.04 -1.74
N LEU A 12 -12.47 -7.99 -1.73
CA LEU A 12 -11.69 -6.94 -1.09
C LEU A 12 -11.08 -6.04 -2.17
N GLU A 13 -11.34 -4.75 -2.05
CA GLU A 13 -10.74 -3.70 -2.87
C GLU A 13 -9.65 -2.98 -2.08
N LYS A 14 -8.49 -2.81 -2.72
CA LYS A 14 -7.34 -2.16 -2.12
C LYS A 14 -7.38 -0.66 -2.41
N ILE A 15 -7.29 0.16 -1.35
CA ILE A 15 -7.37 1.62 -1.44
C ILE A 15 -6.10 2.24 -0.85
N ASP A 16 -5.56 3.21 -1.54
CA ASP A 16 -4.48 4.08 -1.06
C ASP A 16 -5.06 5.05 -0.03
N SER A 17 -4.51 5.04 1.19
CA SER A 17 -5.05 5.80 2.32
C SER A 17 -4.82 7.32 2.22
N GLU A 18 -3.85 7.77 1.41
CA GLU A 18 -3.56 9.19 1.22
C GLU A 18 -4.37 9.80 0.08
N THR A 19 -4.47 9.07 -1.03
CA THR A 19 -5.13 9.57 -2.24
C THR A 19 -6.58 9.14 -2.37
N ASN A 20 -7.02 8.18 -1.55
CA ASN A 20 -8.33 7.52 -1.61
C ASN A 20 -8.65 6.89 -2.97
N LYS A 21 -7.60 6.51 -3.71
CA LYS A 21 -7.72 5.86 -5.02
C LYS A 21 -7.50 4.37 -4.91
N LYS A 22 -8.16 3.63 -5.80
CA LYS A 22 -7.97 2.18 -5.91
C LYS A 22 -6.55 1.85 -6.36
N ILE A 23 -5.91 0.91 -5.66
CA ILE A 23 -4.61 0.36 -6.03
C ILE A 23 -4.84 -0.76 -7.04
N THR A 24 -4.41 -0.57 -8.28
CA THR A 24 -4.59 -1.55 -9.36
C THR A 24 -3.43 -2.53 -9.51
N SER A 25 -2.40 -2.44 -8.65
CA SER A 25 -1.31 -3.42 -8.59
C SER A 25 -1.88 -4.82 -8.30
N TYR A 26 -1.24 -5.85 -8.85
CA TYR A 26 -1.62 -7.25 -8.68
C TYR A 26 -0.61 -8.07 -7.84
N TYR A 27 0.42 -7.41 -7.29
CA TYR A 27 1.43 -8.09 -6.46
C TYR A 27 1.10 -8.01 -4.98
N PHE A 28 -0.14 -8.33 -4.60
CA PHE A 28 -0.52 -8.43 -3.20
C PHE A 28 -1.41 -9.65 -2.96
N SER A 29 -1.47 -10.09 -1.72
CA SER A 29 -2.26 -11.24 -1.34
C SER A 29 -2.83 -11.13 0.06
N PHE A 30 -3.95 -11.80 0.27
CA PHE A 30 -4.63 -11.90 1.55
C PHE A 30 -4.87 -13.34 1.95
N GLY A 31 -4.90 -13.60 3.26
CA GLY A 31 -5.34 -14.84 3.86
C GLY A 31 -6.66 -14.65 4.58
N ILE A 32 -7.52 -15.69 4.52
CA ILE A 32 -8.68 -15.83 5.40
C ILE A 32 -8.39 -16.93 6.42
N TYR A 33 -8.68 -16.68 7.68
CA TYR A 33 -8.31 -17.49 8.84
C TYR A 33 -9.52 -17.81 9.70
N GLU A 34 -9.46 -18.93 10.43
CA GLU A 34 -10.49 -19.34 11.39
C GLU A 34 -10.37 -18.64 12.74
N ASP A 35 -9.16 -18.15 13.09
CA ASP A 35 -8.82 -17.60 14.40
C ASP A 35 -8.35 -16.16 14.32
N GLU A 36 -8.56 -15.41 15.38
CA GLU A 36 -8.20 -13.99 15.49
C GLU A 36 -6.68 -13.76 15.43
N GLU A 37 -5.89 -14.71 15.91
CA GLU A 37 -4.43 -14.67 15.84
C GLU A 37 -3.91 -14.85 14.42
N CYS A 38 -4.77 -15.27 13.48
CA CYS A 38 -4.42 -15.60 12.09
C CYS A 38 -3.35 -16.68 11.99
N THR A 39 -3.49 -17.74 12.78
CA THR A 39 -2.61 -18.92 12.79
C THR A 39 -3.16 -20.06 11.95
N LYS A 40 -4.51 -20.16 11.84
CA LYS A 40 -5.21 -21.22 11.11
C LYS A 40 -5.69 -20.72 9.76
N LEU A 41 -4.81 -20.75 8.79
CA LEU A 41 -5.09 -20.31 7.41
C LEU A 41 -6.08 -21.29 6.73
N ILE A 42 -7.19 -20.76 6.26
CA ILE A 42 -8.16 -21.50 5.43
C ILE A 42 -7.75 -21.43 3.96
N LYS A 43 -7.50 -20.20 3.47
CA LYS A 43 -7.19 -19.96 2.06
C LYS A 43 -6.36 -18.70 1.91
N LYS A 44 -5.34 -18.74 1.03
CA LYS A 44 -4.63 -17.58 0.52
C LYS A 44 -5.12 -17.26 -0.88
N VAL A 45 -5.37 -15.99 -1.17
CA VAL A 45 -5.77 -15.51 -2.49
C VAL A 45 -4.87 -14.35 -2.91
N GLU A 46 -4.38 -14.41 -4.14
CA GLU A 46 -3.60 -13.35 -4.77
C GLU A 46 -4.53 -12.39 -5.51
N ALA A 47 -4.06 -11.15 -5.69
CA ALA A 47 -4.83 -10.15 -6.41
C ALA A 47 -5.09 -10.55 -7.86
N ASN A 48 -6.28 -10.22 -8.34
CA ASN A 48 -6.63 -10.36 -9.75
C ASN A 48 -5.82 -9.36 -10.58
N LYS A 49 -5.11 -9.87 -11.60
CA LYS A 49 -4.21 -9.06 -12.45
C LYS A 49 -4.90 -7.92 -13.18
N ASP A 50 -6.16 -8.12 -13.57
CA ASP A 50 -6.90 -7.15 -14.38
C ASP A 50 -7.65 -6.12 -13.53
N LYS A 51 -8.03 -6.49 -12.31
CA LYS A 51 -8.92 -5.69 -11.45
C LYS A 51 -8.28 -5.13 -10.20
N GLY A 52 -7.11 -5.66 -9.77
CA GLY A 52 -6.46 -5.27 -8.53
C GLY A 52 -7.36 -5.48 -7.31
N ASN A 53 -8.07 -6.59 -7.25
CA ASN A 53 -8.90 -7.00 -6.12
C ASN A 53 -8.63 -8.45 -5.73
N VAL A 54 -9.03 -8.83 -4.52
CA VAL A 54 -8.98 -10.20 -4.01
C VAL A 54 -10.41 -10.70 -3.81
N THR A 55 -10.71 -11.91 -4.26
CA THR A 55 -12.04 -12.51 -4.07
C THR A 55 -11.91 -13.88 -3.41
N PHE A 56 -12.49 -14.00 -2.22
CA PHE A 56 -12.65 -15.26 -1.51
C PHE A 56 -14.01 -15.83 -1.88
N GLU A 57 -14.02 -16.91 -2.65
CA GLU A 57 -15.24 -17.58 -3.12
C GLU A 57 -15.62 -18.75 -2.21
N ASN A 58 -16.93 -19.03 -2.17
CA ASN A 58 -17.51 -20.20 -1.51
C ASN A 58 -17.25 -20.25 0.00
N ILE A 59 -17.37 -19.12 0.68
CA ILE A 59 -17.23 -19.02 2.13
C ILE A 59 -18.59 -19.34 2.78
N ARG A 60 -18.58 -20.24 3.75
CA ARG A 60 -19.75 -20.64 4.53
C ARG A 60 -20.08 -19.65 5.63
N TYR A 61 -21.24 -19.81 6.25
CA TYR A 61 -21.57 -19.11 7.49
C TYR A 61 -20.52 -19.37 8.57
N GLY A 62 -20.14 -18.34 9.29
CA GLY A 62 -19.14 -18.40 10.34
C GLY A 62 -18.48 -17.06 10.61
N THR A 63 -17.52 -17.09 11.52
CA THR A 63 -16.65 -15.95 11.85
C THR A 63 -15.25 -16.24 11.32
N TYR A 64 -14.68 -15.26 10.63
CA TYR A 64 -13.40 -15.36 9.96
C TYR A 64 -12.57 -14.09 10.20
N PHE A 65 -11.28 -14.19 9.95
CA PHE A 65 -10.35 -13.05 10.02
C PHE A 65 -9.57 -12.96 8.71
N ILE A 66 -9.53 -11.76 8.13
CA ILE A 66 -8.77 -11.50 6.92
C ILE A 66 -7.56 -10.64 7.25
N LYS A 67 -6.38 -11.07 6.79
CA LYS A 67 -5.12 -10.37 6.98
C LYS A 67 -4.35 -10.31 5.68
N GLU A 68 -3.65 -9.19 5.47
CA GLU A 68 -2.71 -9.05 4.37
C GLU A 68 -1.48 -9.93 4.57
N ILE A 69 -1.09 -10.67 3.53
CA ILE A 69 0.11 -11.52 3.53
C ILE A 69 1.25 -10.82 2.78
N ASN A 70 0.95 -10.23 1.63
CA ASN A 70 1.90 -9.43 0.86
C ASN A 70 1.24 -8.09 0.49
N ALA A 71 1.94 -6.99 0.72
CA ALA A 71 1.51 -5.66 0.30
C ALA A 71 1.88 -5.39 -1.17
N PRO A 72 1.16 -4.50 -1.88
CA PRO A 72 1.58 -4.02 -3.19
C PRO A 72 2.92 -3.30 -3.12
N VAL A 73 3.66 -3.30 -4.22
CA VAL A 73 4.92 -2.54 -4.32
C VAL A 73 4.66 -1.05 -4.07
N GLY A 74 5.45 -0.44 -3.22
CA GLY A 74 5.30 0.96 -2.80
C GLY A 74 4.34 1.20 -1.63
N TYR A 75 3.84 0.14 -0.99
CA TYR A 75 2.96 0.21 0.17
C TYR A 75 3.49 -0.59 1.35
N GLU A 76 3.20 -0.12 2.56
CA GLU A 76 3.53 -0.84 3.78
C GLU A 76 2.63 -2.07 3.98
N LEU A 77 3.21 -3.17 4.48
CA LEU A 77 2.44 -4.33 4.88
C LEU A 77 1.58 -3.98 6.09
N SER A 78 0.27 -4.08 5.95
CA SER A 78 -0.65 -3.78 7.03
C SER A 78 -0.71 -4.91 8.06
N SER A 79 -0.61 -4.56 9.34
CA SER A 79 -0.86 -5.47 10.45
C SER A 79 -2.35 -5.62 10.77
N LYS A 80 -3.23 -4.86 10.12
CA LYS A 80 -4.66 -4.86 10.35
C LYS A 80 -5.26 -6.25 10.07
N LYS A 81 -6.08 -6.71 10.99
CA LYS A 81 -6.94 -7.87 10.83
C LYS A 81 -8.39 -7.39 10.71
N VAL A 82 -9.12 -7.92 9.75
CA VAL A 82 -10.53 -7.58 9.52
C VAL A 82 -11.39 -8.75 9.93
N LYS A 83 -12.27 -8.53 10.91
CA LYS A 83 -13.23 -9.54 11.34
C LYS A 83 -14.40 -9.60 10.37
N ILE A 84 -14.72 -10.79 9.89
CA ILE A 84 -15.85 -11.09 9.00
C ILE A 84 -16.81 -12.02 9.71
N GLU A 85 -18.07 -11.64 9.78
CA GLU A 85 -19.14 -12.50 10.31
C GLU A 85 -20.18 -12.72 9.21
N ILE A 86 -20.39 -13.95 8.81
CA ILE A 86 -21.34 -14.36 7.77
C ILE A 86 -22.47 -15.13 8.43
N CYS A 87 -23.69 -14.64 8.33
CA CYS A 87 -24.87 -15.27 8.90
C CYS A 87 -26.11 -15.06 8.01
N ASP A 88 -27.25 -15.56 8.45
CA ASP A 88 -28.56 -15.39 7.78
C ASP A 88 -28.98 -13.94 7.56
N LYS A 89 -28.50 -13.03 8.38
CA LYS A 89 -28.77 -11.59 8.28
C LYS A 89 -27.86 -10.86 7.28
N GLY A 90 -26.81 -11.50 6.80
CA GLY A 90 -25.86 -10.94 5.84
C GLY A 90 -24.41 -11.05 6.30
N VAL A 91 -23.57 -10.21 5.75
CA VAL A 91 -22.13 -10.15 6.03
C VAL A 91 -21.79 -8.90 6.82
N TYR A 92 -21.11 -9.08 7.93
CA TYR A 92 -20.58 -8.00 8.75
C TYR A 92 -19.08 -7.93 8.63
N VAL A 93 -18.56 -6.72 8.42
CA VAL A 93 -17.13 -6.40 8.38
C VAL A 93 -16.81 -5.49 9.57
N ASP A 94 -15.98 -5.95 10.49
CA ASP A 94 -15.67 -5.27 11.76
C ASP A 94 -16.95 -4.82 12.49
N GLY A 95 -17.98 -5.68 12.51
CA GLY A 95 -19.28 -5.45 13.16
C GLY A 95 -20.27 -4.59 12.37
N LYS A 96 -19.90 -4.08 11.19
CA LYS A 96 -20.78 -3.27 10.33
C LYS A 96 -21.38 -4.15 9.23
N LEU A 97 -22.71 -4.17 9.12
CA LEU A 97 -23.41 -4.85 8.02
C LEU A 97 -23.05 -4.18 6.68
N ILE A 98 -22.64 -4.97 5.71
CA ILE A 98 -22.35 -4.50 4.36
C ILE A 98 -23.38 -5.00 3.35
N GLU A 99 -23.64 -4.19 2.34
CA GLU A 99 -24.55 -4.57 1.25
C GLU A 99 -23.83 -5.47 0.24
N GLY A 100 -24.53 -6.49 -0.24
CA GLY A 100 -24.05 -7.41 -1.26
C GLY A 100 -24.92 -7.41 -2.52
N LYS A 101 -24.31 -7.75 -3.65
CA LYS A 101 -25.01 -7.99 -4.91
C LYS A 101 -24.71 -9.42 -5.38
N ARG A 102 -25.76 -10.22 -5.60
CA ARG A 102 -25.63 -11.60 -6.12
C ARG A 102 -24.65 -12.44 -5.29
N GLU A 103 -24.81 -12.41 -3.95
CA GLU A 103 -23.97 -13.15 -3.01
C GLU A 103 -22.49 -12.74 -2.98
N ILE A 104 -22.13 -11.60 -3.62
CA ILE A 104 -20.81 -10.99 -3.54
C ILE A 104 -20.89 -9.77 -2.65
N TYR A 105 -20.09 -9.78 -1.58
CA TYR A 105 -20.00 -8.69 -0.60
C TYR A 105 -18.64 -8.03 -0.73
N SER A 106 -18.63 -6.72 -1.03
CA SER A 106 -17.40 -5.97 -1.27
C SER A 106 -17.09 -5.03 -0.12
N PHE A 107 -15.81 -4.94 0.25
CA PHE A 107 -15.32 -3.98 1.25
C PHE A 107 -13.94 -3.46 0.88
N GLU A 108 -13.56 -2.34 1.47
CA GLU A 108 -12.30 -1.65 1.21
C GLU A 108 -11.26 -1.96 2.28
N PHE A 109 -10.01 -2.09 1.83
CA PHE A 109 -8.86 -2.25 2.70
C PHE A 109 -7.79 -1.21 2.35
N TYR A 110 -7.45 -0.38 3.32
CA TYR A 110 -6.57 0.77 3.14
C TYR A 110 -5.12 0.41 3.47
N ASN A 111 -4.18 0.83 2.60
CA ASN A 111 -2.75 0.75 2.86
C ASN A 111 -2.10 2.13 2.79
N LEU A 112 -1.08 2.30 3.65
CA LEU A 112 -0.21 3.46 3.62
C LEU A 112 0.85 3.29 2.53
N PRO A 113 1.08 4.30 1.68
CA PRO A 113 2.27 4.33 0.83
C PRO A 113 3.54 4.32 1.68
N VAL A 114 4.57 3.62 1.21
CA VAL A 114 5.89 3.71 1.79
C VAL A 114 6.39 5.14 1.57
N GLN A 115 6.60 5.87 2.64
CA GLN A 115 7.22 7.19 2.55
C GLN A 115 8.69 7.00 2.17
N GLU A 116 9.09 7.53 1.03
CA GLU A 116 10.52 7.64 0.73
C GLU A 116 11.17 8.45 1.88
N PRO A 117 12.27 7.93 2.47
CA PRO A 117 12.99 8.71 3.46
C PRO A 117 13.29 10.07 2.83
N ASN A 118 12.89 11.12 3.51
CA ASN A 118 13.18 12.50 3.10
C ASN A 118 14.69 12.72 3.31
N THR A 119 15.47 11.97 2.53
CA THR A 119 16.91 12.14 2.50
C THR A 119 17.12 13.53 1.93
N GLY A 120 17.72 14.41 2.73
CA GLY A 120 18.04 15.77 2.34
C GLY A 120 19.02 15.90 1.17
N GLU A 121 19.13 14.85 0.35
CA GLU A 121 20.00 14.81 -0.84
C GLU A 121 19.70 15.92 -1.84
N LYS A 122 18.44 16.29 -2.06
CA LYS A 122 18.11 17.42 -2.93
C LYS A 122 18.65 18.75 -2.39
N ALA A 123 18.57 18.97 -1.07
CA ALA A 123 19.12 20.17 -0.44
C ALA A 123 20.66 20.15 -0.45
N ASN A 124 21.27 19.00 -0.22
CA ASN A 124 22.73 18.85 -0.28
C ASN A 124 23.27 19.02 -1.71
N TYR A 125 22.56 18.58 -2.74
CA TYR A 125 22.99 18.71 -4.13
C TYR A 125 23.04 20.18 -4.56
N ILE A 126 22.03 20.97 -4.19
CA ILE A 126 22.00 22.42 -4.45
C ILE A 126 23.14 23.12 -3.70
N ALA A 127 23.37 22.77 -2.44
CA ALA A 127 24.47 23.35 -1.66
C ALA A 127 25.85 23.05 -2.26
N VAL A 128 26.06 21.82 -2.76
CA VAL A 128 27.31 21.42 -3.44
C VAL A 128 27.51 22.18 -4.74
N ILE A 129 26.46 22.39 -5.54
CA ILE A 129 26.54 23.17 -6.79
C ILE A 129 26.85 24.62 -6.49
N ILE A 130 26.23 25.26 -5.49
CA ILE A 130 26.49 26.64 -5.10
C ILE A 130 27.94 26.77 -4.64
N LEU A 131 28.45 25.86 -3.82
CA LEU A 131 29.83 25.87 -3.35
C LEU A 131 30.84 25.77 -4.50
N ALA A 132 30.58 24.86 -5.47
CA ALA A 132 31.43 24.72 -6.65
C ALA A 132 31.50 25.99 -7.51
N VAL A 133 30.34 26.65 -7.70
CA VAL A 133 30.29 27.94 -8.44
C VAL A 133 31.06 29.06 -7.72
N LEU A 134 30.89 29.15 -6.39
CA LEU A 134 31.63 30.16 -5.59
C LEU A 134 33.14 29.91 -5.61
N CYS A 135 33.60 28.65 -5.52
CA CYS A 135 35.00 28.30 -5.67
C CYS A 135 35.56 28.69 -7.05
N GLY A 136 34.79 28.41 -8.12
CA GLY A 136 35.17 28.80 -9.48
C GLY A 136 35.34 30.32 -9.66
N LEU A 137 34.40 31.11 -9.14
CA LEU A 137 34.47 32.57 -9.17
C LEU A 137 35.66 33.11 -8.37
N TYR A 138 35.98 32.50 -7.22
CA TYR A 138 37.13 32.87 -6.39
C TYR A 138 38.47 32.63 -7.12
N VAL A 139 38.61 31.51 -7.81
CA VAL A 139 39.79 31.19 -8.61
C VAL A 139 39.98 32.24 -9.76
N ILE A 140 38.87 32.56 -10.45
CA ILE A 140 38.90 33.58 -11.53
C ILE A 140 39.33 34.94 -10.96
N PHE A 141 38.84 35.32 -9.78
CA PHE A 141 39.25 36.59 -9.11
C PHE A 141 40.74 36.61 -8.77
N ILE A 142 41.28 35.50 -8.22
CA ILE A 142 42.73 35.40 -7.92
C ILE A 142 43.57 35.53 -9.19
N VAL A 143 43.21 34.82 -10.26
CA VAL A 143 43.92 34.82 -11.53
C VAL A 143 43.93 36.23 -12.13
N LYS A 144 42.78 36.92 -12.15
CA LYS A 144 42.71 38.32 -12.61
C LYS A 144 43.63 39.25 -11.83
N ASN A 145 43.60 39.17 -10.50
CA ASN A 145 44.44 40.02 -9.66
C ASN A 145 45.93 39.74 -9.88
N PHE A 146 46.30 38.47 -10.13
CA PHE A 146 47.69 38.10 -10.40
C PHE A 146 48.18 38.64 -11.74
N ILE A 147 47.36 38.58 -12.79
CA ILE A 147 47.66 39.12 -14.12
C ILE A 147 47.81 40.63 -14.06
N THR A 148 46.86 41.34 -13.42
CA THR A 148 46.90 42.83 -13.30
C THR A 148 48.11 43.34 -12.51
N LYS A 149 48.61 42.50 -11.57
CA LYS A 149 49.82 42.84 -10.81
C LYS A 149 51.11 42.74 -11.66
N LYS A 150 51.13 41.74 -12.56
CA LYS A 150 52.25 41.45 -13.45
C LYS A 150 52.37 42.47 -14.60
N GLU A 151 51.31 43.15 -14.98
CA GLU A 151 51.30 44.21 -16.00
C GLU A 151 51.75 45.60 -15.46
N LYS A 152 51.94 45.75 -14.14
CA LYS A 152 52.31 46.96 -13.47
C LYS A 152 53.81 47.01 -13.03
N GLU A 153 54.54 45.92 -13.22
CA GLU A 153 55.99 45.80 -13.04
C GLU A 153 56.72 45.93 -14.40
#